data_7988a4d83b3d451f3919f8565f91e078
#
_entry.id   7988a4d83b3d451f3919f8565f91e078
#
_cell.length_a   1.000
_cell.length_b   1.000
_cell.length_c   1.000
_cell.angle_alpha   90.00
_cell.angle_beta   90.00
_cell.angle_gamma   90.00
#
_symmetry.space_group_name_H-M   'P 1'
#
loop_
_entity.id
_entity.type
_entity.pdbx_description
1 polymer ?
#
loop_
_entity_poly.entity_id
_entity_poly.type
_entity_poly.pdbx_seq_one_letter_code
_entity_poly.pdbx_strand_id
1 'polypeptide(L)'
;MRFAVLFALALLGAHEYSLGQSTQSFTNPIIAGFYPDPSICRVGNDYYLVNSTFSYFPGITVFHSKDLVHWKLIGYVLNRPEQLNLDGQGVSRGLFAPAIRYRNGLFYVTCTLVDIGGNFVATSKNPAGPWSNPVWLPQINGIDPSLFFDDDGKAYIIYNSIPPDNKPLYNGHRTIRIREIDPESLRVKGDERVLINGGTNIEKKPVWIEAPHILKKDGAYYLIAAEGGTAGQHSEVVFKSVNVEGPYVSYQNNPILTQRQLNPKRAFAITSTGHADFVQTESGDWWAVFLGCRPYRPYEEEYYNTGRETFLAPVRWNDGWPIINPGHEEVQYRYLYPIHPSTDSIDIPTSGNFRSRDEFDSKELNLNWVCLRTPHEKWFDLMQKKGYLSMRLRPETCAGSMNPSFLGRRQQHLSGSASTALVFNPKAENEKAGLLIFQNEKHFYFLCKSTEGNEPVIQLYKSGSSGNSTSGMELIASSLIGKDQGENEVLLRIEAKEDKYSFSYTYDSGRWIVLKDSIDAKFLSTRVAGGFVGCMYAMYATSQEKESNSVAAYDWFEYSGDDEVYK
;
A
#
# COMPACT_ATOMS: atom_id res chain seq x y z
N MET A 1 44.94 67.27 30.44
CA MET A 1 44.84 65.82 30.75
C MET A 1 43.48 65.31 30.19
N ARG A 2 43.50 64.61 29.05
CA ARG A 2 42.28 63.98 28.42
C ARG A 2 42.41 62.47 28.63
N PHE A 3 41.48 61.90 29.36
CA PHE A 3 41.36 60.45 29.50
C PHE A 3 40.57 59.90 28.32
N ALA A 4 41.19 58.99 27.57
CA ALA A 4 40.53 58.22 26.57
C ALA A 4 40.07 56.90 27.20
N VAL A 5 38.77 56.62 27.16
CA VAL A 5 38.17 55.33 27.57
C VAL A 5 38.07 54.47 26.31
N LEU A 6 38.83 53.37 26.28
CA LEU A 6 38.69 52.30 25.26
C LEU A 6 37.50 51.40 25.63
N PHE A 7 36.49 51.36 24.76
CA PHE A 7 35.45 50.33 24.77
C PHE A 7 35.93 49.15 23.91
N ALA A 8 36.19 48.02 24.55
CA ALA A 8 36.41 46.76 23.84
C ALA A 8 35.05 46.12 23.53
N LEU A 9 34.65 46.11 22.26
CA LEU A 9 33.53 45.30 21.76
C LEU A 9 33.99 43.84 21.67
N ALA A 10 33.47 42.98 22.54
CA ALA A 10 33.54 41.53 22.37
C ALA A 10 32.51 41.10 21.30
N LEU A 11 32.97 40.79 20.11
CA LEU A 11 32.21 40.09 19.08
C LEU A 11 32.03 38.62 19.51
N LEU A 12 30.90 38.30 20.11
CA LEU A 12 30.42 36.94 20.22
C LEU A 12 30.01 36.48 18.83
N GLY A 13 30.88 35.71 18.17
CA GLY A 13 30.56 35.02 16.95
C GLY A 13 29.50 33.93 17.23
N ALA A 14 28.26 34.22 16.89
CA ALA A 14 27.25 33.18 16.73
C ALA A 14 27.67 32.32 15.54
N HIS A 15 28.19 31.15 15.79
CA HIS A 15 28.29 30.09 14.78
C HIS A 15 26.87 29.60 14.54
N GLU A 16 26.21 30.18 13.52
CA GLU A 16 25.08 29.55 12.90
C GLU A 16 25.61 28.28 12.19
N TYR A 17 25.35 27.14 12.77
CA TYR A 17 25.42 25.88 12.07
C TYR A 17 24.26 25.87 11.06
N SER A 18 24.47 26.47 9.91
CA SER A 18 23.68 26.24 8.71
C SER A 18 24.04 24.84 8.21
N LEU A 19 23.41 23.82 8.77
CA LEU A 19 23.30 22.52 8.13
C LEU A 19 22.47 22.77 6.86
N GLY A 20 23.08 22.57 5.69
CA GLY A 20 22.50 22.86 4.39
C GLY A 20 21.22 22.08 4.15
N GLN A 21 20.08 22.70 4.45
CA GLN A 21 18.80 22.23 3.93
C GLN A 21 18.86 22.24 2.41
N SER A 22 18.45 21.13 1.79
CA SER A 22 18.29 21.06 0.34
C SER A 22 17.33 22.18 -0.13
N THR A 23 17.70 22.89 -1.17
CA THR A 23 16.78 23.84 -1.84
C THR A 23 15.83 23.13 -2.79
N GLN A 24 16.01 21.82 -3.00
CA GLN A 24 15.19 20.98 -3.85
C GLN A 24 13.95 20.48 -3.09
N SER A 25 12.84 20.35 -3.81
CA SER A 25 11.60 19.81 -3.28
C SER A 25 11.28 18.45 -3.89
N PHE A 26 10.63 17.59 -3.11
CA PHE A 26 10.01 16.35 -3.59
C PHE A 26 8.49 16.50 -3.69
N THR A 27 7.84 15.57 -4.38
CA THR A 27 6.38 15.56 -4.52
C THR A 27 5.78 14.29 -3.91
N ASN A 28 4.78 14.45 -3.05
CA ASN A 28 3.95 13.39 -2.50
C ASN A 28 2.92 12.86 -3.53
N PRO A 29 2.42 11.61 -3.37
CA PRO A 29 2.88 10.59 -2.42
C PRO A 29 4.29 10.10 -2.76
N ILE A 30 5.07 9.71 -1.76
CA ILE A 30 6.40 9.12 -1.96
C ILE A 30 6.35 7.69 -2.50
N ILE A 31 5.25 6.97 -2.20
CA ILE A 31 4.93 5.69 -2.82
C ILE A 31 3.47 5.75 -3.26
N ALA A 32 3.26 5.94 -4.57
CA ALA A 32 1.97 6.07 -5.20
C ALA A 32 1.30 4.71 -5.44
N GLY A 33 -0.04 4.70 -5.45
CA GLY A 33 -0.85 3.50 -5.57
C GLY A 33 -1.08 2.80 -4.23
N PHE A 34 -1.68 1.64 -4.31
CA PHE A 34 -2.07 0.84 -3.15
C PHE A 34 -0.85 0.35 -2.33
N TYR A 35 -0.37 1.21 -1.44
CA TYR A 35 0.68 0.95 -0.44
C TYR A 35 0.28 1.62 0.88
N PRO A 36 -0.74 1.09 1.59
CA PRO A 36 -1.25 1.67 2.82
C PRO A 36 -0.45 1.24 4.04
N ASP A 37 -0.81 1.83 5.18
CA ASP A 37 -0.38 1.44 6.52
C ASP A 37 1.16 1.36 6.62
N PRO A 38 1.88 2.46 6.28
CA PRO A 38 3.33 2.44 6.25
C PRO A 38 3.91 2.38 7.67
N SER A 39 4.93 1.53 7.87
CA SER A 39 5.79 1.59 9.05
C SER A 39 7.25 1.66 8.62
N ILE A 40 8.08 2.41 9.37
CA ILE A 40 9.42 2.78 8.98
C ILE A 40 10.44 2.55 10.12
N CYS A 41 11.65 2.14 9.76
CA CYS A 41 12.80 2.18 10.65
C CYS A 41 14.06 2.67 9.94
N ARG A 42 15.03 3.17 10.73
CA ARG A 42 16.35 3.62 10.26
C ARG A 42 17.46 2.71 10.79
N VAL A 43 18.43 2.43 9.93
CA VAL A 43 19.65 1.70 10.27
C VAL A 43 20.85 2.45 9.67
N GLY A 44 21.57 3.19 10.50
CA GLY A 44 22.59 4.11 9.99
C GLY A 44 21.97 5.17 9.08
N ASN A 45 22.41 5.21 7.81
CA ASN A 45 21.91 6.15 6.80
C ASN A 45 20.87 5.52 5.86
N ASP A 46 20.42 4.32 6.18
CA ASP A 46 19.44 3.59 5.38
C ASP A 46 18.09 3.57 6.08
N TYR A 47 17.02 3.70 5.30
CA TYR A 47 15.64 3.68 5.75
C TYR A 47 14.92 2.50 5.12
N TYR A 48 14.10 1.82 5.92
CA TYR A 48 13.32 0.65 5.49
C TYR A 48 11.85 0.86 5.84
N LEU A 49 10.97 0.57 4.88
CA LEU A 49 9.54 0.79 4.99
C LEU A 49 8.79 -0.47 4.56
N VAL A 50 7.72 -0.78 5.28
CA VAL A 50 6.81 -1.89 4.98
C VAL A 50 5.38 -1.39 4.83
N ASN A 51 4.57 -2.12 4.03
CA ASN A 51 3.15 -1.82 3.82
C ASN A 51 2.29 -3.07 3.88
N SER A 52 0.99 -2.88 4.16
CA SER A 52 -0.03 -3.92 4.03
C SER A 52 -0.17 -4.40 2.58
N THR A 53 -0.39 -5.70 2.41
CA THR A 53 -0.64 -6.29 1.10
C THR A 53 -1.95 -7.05 1.02
N PHE A 54 -2.66 -7.19 2.12
CA PHE A 54 -3.92 -7.90 2.24
C PHE A 54 -3.84 -9.31 1.64
N SER A 55 -4.67 -9.65 0.64
CA SER A 55 -4.66 -10.97 0.01
C SER A 55 -3.81 -11.06 -1.26
N TYR A 56 -2.85 -10.16 -1.44
CA TYR A 56 -1.86 -10.28 -2.51
C TYR A 56 -0.60 -11.00 -2.03
N PHE A 57 -0.09 -11.90 -2.89
CA PHE A 57 1.15 -12.66 -2.67
C PHE A 57 2.21 -12.27 -3.71
N PRO A 58 3.47 -12.03 -3.32
CA PRO A 58 4.06 -12.14 -1.98
C PRO A 58 3.53 -11.08 -1.01
N GLY A 59 3.59 -11.38 0.30
CA GLY A 59 3.01 -10.57 1.37
C GLY A 59 4.01 -9.67 2.08
N ILE A 60 3.57 -8.46 2.45
CA ILE A 60 4.29 -7.40 3.15
C ILE A 60 5.50 -6.92 2.35
N THR A 61 5.35 -5.82 1.64
CA THR A 61 6.42 -5.17 0.87
C THR A 61 7.54 -4.69 1.79
N VAL A 62 8.79 -4.75 1.31
CA VAL A 62 9.93 -4.12 1.98
C VAL A 62 10.61 -3.18 1.00
N PHE A 63 10.59 -1.90 1.34
CA PHE A 63 11.25 -0.84 0.59
C PHE A 63 12.52 -0.36 1.29
N HIS A 64 13.47 0.13 0.53
CA HIS A 64 14.70 0.75 0.98
C HIS A 64 14.86 2.15 0.37
N SER A 65 15.33 3.09 1.16
CA SER A 65 15.69 4.45 0.73
C SER A 65 16.89 4.97 1.50
N LYS A 66 17.63 5.92 0.89
CA LYS A 66 18.69 6.69 1.54
C LYS A 66 18.29 8.14 1.82
N ASP A 67 17.14 8.58 1.32
CA ASP A 67 16.71 9.99 1.40
C ASP A 67 15.26 10.18 1.83
N LEU A 68 14.55 9.09 2.18
CA LEU A 68 13.13 9.07 2.57
C LEU A 68 12.13 9.36 1.43
N VAL A 69 12.61 9.66 0.23
CA VAL A 69 11.79 10.05 -0.93
C VAL A 69 11.88 9.03 -2.05
N HIS A 70 13.10 8.65 -2.42
CA HIS A 70 13.33 7.66 -3.46
C HIS A 70 13.37 6.26 -2.85
N TRP A 71 12.32 5.48 -3.11
CA TRP A 71 12.13 4.14 -2.55
C TRP A 71 12.32 3.06 -3.59
N LYS A 72 13.11 2.05 -3.26
CA LYS A 72 13.31 0.84 -4.07
C LYS A 72 12.63 -0.34 -3.37
N LEU A 73 11.73 -1.04 -4.05
CA LEU A 73 11.20 -2.32 -3.56
C LEU A 73 12.32 -3.35 -3.61
N ILE A 74 12.72 -3.88 -2.45
CA ILE A 74 13.85 -4.80 -2.32
C ILE A 74 13.45 -6.24 -2.00
N GLY A 75 12.18 -6.49 -1.69
CA GLY A 75 11.67 -7.81 -1.38
C GLY A 75 10.34 -7.80 -0.65
N TYR A 76 10.01 -8.96 -0.10
CA TYR A 76 8.79 -9.20 0.68
C TYR A 76 9.12 -10.05 1.90
N VAL A 77 8.38 -9.83 2.99
CA VAL A 77 8.56 -10.58 4.24
C VAL A 77 8.09 -12.03 4.07
N LEU A 78 6.93 -12.23 3.45
CA LEU A 78 6.32 -13.54 3.24
C LEU A 78 6.26 -13.83 1.73
N ASN A 79 7.29 -14.47 1.21
CA ASN A 79 7.44 -14.72 -0.22
C ASN A 79 7.49 -16.21 -0.60
N ARG A 80 7.23 -17.09 0.36
CA ARG A 80 7.15 -18.54 0.14
C ARG A 80 5.75 -19.05 0.46
N PRO A 81 5.14 -19.90 -0.39
CA PRO A 81 3.78 -20.41 -0.18
C PRO A 81 3.56 -21.07 1.19
N GLU A 82 4.58 -21.74 1.74
CA GLU A 82 4.50 -22.37 3.06
C GLU A 82 4.46 -21.39 4.24
N GLN A 83 4.81 -20.11 4.01
CA GLN A 83 4.73 -19.07 5.04
C GLN A 83 3.35 -18.45 5.15
N LEU A 84 2.58 -18.45 4.06
CA LEU A 84 1.36 -17.67 3.93
C LEU A 84 0.34 -18.39 3.06
N ASN A 85 -0.75 -18.85 3.66
CA ASN A 85 -1.91 -19.34 2.92
C ASN A 85 -3.03 -18.29 2.95
N LEU A 86 -3.45 -17.82 1.78
CA LEU A 86 -4.52 -16.83 1.60
C LEU A 86 -5.78 -17.39 0.95
N ASP A 87 -5.90 -18.71 0.81
CA ASP A 87 -7.08 -19.35 0.25
C ASP A 87 -8.34 -18.99 1.04
N GLY A 88 -9.42 -18.75 0.35
CA GLY A 88 -10.69 -18.36 0.95
C GLY A 88 -10.78 -16.91 1.41
N GLN A 89 -9.67 -16.16 1.39
CA GLN A 89 -9.66 -14.77 1.84
C GLN A 89 -10.22 -13.82 0.77
N GLY A 90 -11.10 -12.92 1.16
CA GLY A 90 -11.49 -11.77 0.32
C GLY A 90 -10.29 -10.82 0.13
N VAL A 91 -10.26 -10.10 -0.99
CA VAL A 91 -9.09 -9.28 -1.37
C VAL A 91 -8.67 -8.27 -0.30
N SER A 92 -9.61 -7.72 0.47
CA SER A 92 -9.36 -6.78 1.58
C SER A 92 -9.22 -7.46 2.95
N ARG A 93 -8.95 -8.76 2.97
CA ARG A 93 -8.61 -9.56 4.16
C ARG A 93 -7.15 -9.99 4.07
N GLY A 94 -6.70 -10.88 4.93
CA GLY A 94 -5.32 -11.36 4.92
C GLY A 94 -4.38 -10.50 5.75
N LEU A 95 -3.30 -9.98 5.16
CA LEU A 95 -2.23 -9.24 5.86
C LEU A 95 -2.60 -7.76 6.05
N PHE A 96 -2.93 -7.40 7.30
CA PHE A 96 -3.22 -6.02 7.70
C PHE A 96 -1.93 -5.25 8.00
N ALA A 97 -2.01 -4.17 8.77
CA ALA A 97 -0.89 -3.27 9.02
C ALA A 97 0.35 -3.99 9.59
N PRO A 98 1.49 -3.95 8.90
CA PRO A 98 2.75 -4.40 9.42
C PRO A 98 3.47 -3.27 10.17
N ALA A 99 4.34 -3.62 11.12
CA ALA A 99 5.30 -2.68 11.69
C ALA A 99 6.71 -3.24 11.64
N ILE A 100 7.68 -2.41 11.19
CA ILE A 100 9.09 -2.79 11.10
C ILE A 100 9.92 -2.10 12.18
N ARG A 101 10.80 -2.85 12.83
CA ARG A 101 11.79 -2.34 13.79
C ARG A 101 13.13 -3.04 13.59
N TYR A 102 14.19 -2.38 14.01
CA TYR A 102 15.55 -2.91 13.95
C TYR A 102 16.21 -2.84 15.33
N ARG A 103 16.85 -3.93 15.74
CA ARG A 103 17.64 -3.98 16.98
C ARG A 103 18.77 -5.00 16.87
N ASN A 104 19.97 -4.62 17.28
CA ASN A 104 21.14 -5.52 17.43
C ASN A 104 21.42 -6.38 16.18
N GLY A 105 21.36 -5.78 14.98
CA GLY A 105 21.65 -6.50 13.74
C GLY A 105 20.49 -7.33 13.17
N LEU A 106 19.30 -7.22 13.75
CA LEU A 106 18.13 -7.99 13.33
C LEU A 106 16.95 -7.05 13.06
N PHE A 107 16.29 -7.26 11.92
CA PHE A 107 15.00 -6.67 11.60
C PHE A 107 13.87 -7.53 12.14
N TYR A 108 12.84 -6.88 12.65
CA TYR A 108 11.62 -7.49 13.14
C TYR A 108 10.45 -6.89 12.37
N VAL A 109 9.57 -7.71 11.82
CA VAL A 109 8.29 -7.28 11.27
C VAL A 109 7.18 -7.99 12.03
N THR A 110 6.28 -7.21 12.60
CA THR A 110 5.01 -7.68 13.18
C THR A 110 3.89 -7.42 12.21
N CYS A 111 2.87 -8.27 12.21
CA CYS A 111 1.68 -8.08 11.38
C CYS A 111 0.54 -8.96 11.90
N THR A 112 -0.67 -8.68 11.45
CA THR A 112 -1.86 -9.52 11.69
C THR A 112 -2.29 -10.18 10.39
N LEU A 113 -2.37 -11.51 10.37
CA LEU A 113 -3.07 -12.28 9.35
C LEU A 113 -4.51 -12.49 9.85
N VAL A 114 -5.41 -11.61 9.45
CA VAL A 114 -6.79 -11.61 9.95
C VAL A 114 -7.57 -12.84 9.49
N ASP A 115 -8.53 -13.26 10.29
CA ASP A 115 -9.45 -14.38 10.08
C ASP A 115 -8.83 -15.79 10.13
N ILE A 116 -7.52 -15.95 9.93
CA ILE A 116 -6.88 -17.29 9.85
C ILE A 116 -5.69 -17.49 10.79
N GLY A 117 -4.80 -16.50 10.97
CA GLY A 117 -3.54 -16.73 11.71
C GLY A 117 -3.36 -15.84 12.95
N GLY A 118 -3.97 -14.67 13.00
CA GLY A 118 -3.76 -13.70 14.07
C GLY A 118 -2.41 -12.98 13.95
N ASN A 119 -1.88 -12.55 15.09
CA ASN A 119 -0.64 -11.77 15.15
C ASN A 119 0.61 -12.65 15.07
N PHE A 120 1.65 -12.14 14.43
CA PHE A 120 2.94 -12.83 14.31
C PHE A 120 4.12 -11.86 14.27
N VAL A 121 5.33 -12.42 14.46
CA VAL A 121 6.61 -11.75 14.21
C VAL A 121 7.40 -12.57 13.19
N ALA A 122 7.99 -11.89 12.20
CA ALA A 122 9.02 -12.45 11.33
C ALA A 122 10.30 -11.64 11.49
N THR A 123 11.46 -12.30 11.34
CA THR A 123 12.78 -11.68 11.53
C THR A 123 13.72 -11.95 10.36
N SER A 124 14.65 -11.01 10.11
CA SER A 124 15.75 -11.21 9.17
C SER A 124 16.96 -10.34 9.52
N LYS A 125 18.16 -10.83 9.22
CA LYS A 125 19.39 -10.03 9.25
C LYS A 125 19.54 -9.16 8.00
N ASN A 126 18.93 -9.57 6.88
CA ASN A 126 18.94 -8.85 5.62
C ASN A 126 17.49 -8.40 5.31
N PRO A 127 17.22 -7.10 5.18
CA PRO A 127 15.86 -6.61 4.92
C PRO A 127 15.27 -7.08 3.58
N ALA A 128 16.11 -7.39 2.59
CA ALA A 128 15.68 -8.03 1.34
C ALA A 128 15.31 -9.52 1.50
N GLY A 129 15.59 -10.11 2.66
CA GLY A 129 15.35 -11.53 2.97
C GLY A 129 16.60 -12.41 2.85
N PRO A 130 16.48 -13.72 3.07
CA PRO A 130 15.22 -14.38 3.43
C PRO A 130 14.74 -14.04 4.84
N TRP A 131 13.45 -13.93 5.01
CA TRP A 131 12.80 -13.75 6.31
C TRP A 131 12.46 -15.10 6.93
N SER A 132 12.43 -15.16 8.26
CA SER A 132 11.99 -16.34 9.00
C SER A 132 10.55 -16.71 8.66
N ASN A 133 10.14 -17.94 8.98
CA ASN A 133 8.72 -18.23 9.06
C ASN A 133 8.07 -17.41 10.17
N PRO A 134 6.76 -17.09 10.06
CA PRO A 134 6.03 -16.39 11.11
C PRO A 134 6.10 -17.12 12.45
N VAL A 135 6.46 -16.40 13.51
CA VAL A 135 6.29 -16.85 14.90
C VAL A 135 4.96 -16.29 15.39
N TRP A 136 3.96 -17.15 15.50
CA TRP A 136 2.60 -16.77 15.87
C TRP A 136 2.50 -16.39 17.35
N LEU A 137 1.71 -15.37 17.65
CA LEU A 137 1.48 -14.82 18.98
C LEU A 137 0.01 -15.00 19.39
N PRO A 138 -0.44 -16.22 19.71
CA PRO A 138 -1.87 -16.48 19.99
C PRO A 138 -2.40 -15.78 21.25
N GLN A 139 -1.50 -15.28 22.11
CA GLN A 139 -1.87 -14.50 23.29
C GLN A 139 -2.18 -13.03 22.97
N ILE A 140 -1.88 -12.55 21.76
CA ILE A 140 -2.13 -11.18 21.30
C ILE A 140 -3.41 -11.18 20.50
N ASN A 141 -4.50 -10.75 21.14
CA ASN A 141 -5.83 -10.72 20.52
C ASN A 141 -6.17 -9.29 20.05
N GLY A 142 -5.96 -9.04 18.76
CA GLY A 142 -6.21 -7.74 18.15
C GLY A 142 -5.53 -7.59 16.80
N ILE A 143 -5.34 -6.34 16.38
CA ILE A 143 -4.70 -6.00 15.10
C ILE A 143 -3.61 -4.94 15.29
N ASP A 144 -2.87 -4.64 14.22
CA ASP A 144 -1.86 -3.58 14.12
C ASP A 144 -0.78 -3.68 15.21
N PRO A 145 -0.11 -4.85 15.34
CA PRO A 145 0.92 -5.01 16.36
C PRO A 145 2.18 -4.26 15.97
N SER A 146 2.77 -3.52 16.91
CA SER A 146 4.10 -2.93 16.77
C SER A 146 5.01 -3.32 17.93
N LEU A 147 6.34 -3.36 17.68
CA LEU A 147 7.33 -3.59 18.72
C LEU A 147 7.94 -2.27 19.18
N PHE A 148 8.18 -2.18 20.48
CA PHE A 148 8.99 -1.15 21.09
C PHE A 148 10.11 -1.79 21.90
N PHE A 149 11.34 -1.35 21.67
CA PHE A 149 12.54 -1.78 22.40
C PHE A 149 12.99 -0.64 23.30
N ASP A 150 12.93 -0.84 24.63
CA ASP A 150 13.35 0.17 25.59
C ASP A 150 14.85 0.10 25.88
N ASP A 151 15.39 1.19 26.44
CA ASP A 151 16.80 1.34 26.79
C ASP A 151 17.24 0.41 27.93
N ASP A 152 16.30 -0.04 28.77
CA ASP A 152 16.54 -1.00 29.86
C ASP A 152 16.72 -2.46 29.37
N GLY A 153 16.62 -2.68 28.06
CA GLY A 153 16.77 -3.97 27.43
C GLY A 153 15.46 -4.73 27.23
N LYS A 154 14.36 -4.28 27.81
CA LYS A 154 13.04 -4.88 27.60
C LYS A 154 12.49 -4.57 26.21
N ALA A 155 11.58 -5.44 25.77
CA ALA A 155 10.81 -5.26 24.56
C ALA A 155 9.32 -5.41 24.86
N TYR A 156 8.51 -4.66 24.13
CA TYR A 156 7.06 -4.66 24.28
C TYR A 156 6.39 -4.80 22.93
N ILE A 157 5.25 -5.48 22.92
CA ILE A 157 4.31 -5.51 21.80
C ILE A 157 3.09 -4.67 22.15
N ILE A 158 2.76 -3.72 21.28
CA ILE A 158 1.64 -2.80 21.41
C ILE A 158 0.65 -3.09 20.30
N TYR A 159 -0.63 -3.10 20.56
CA TYR A 159 -1.64 -3.50 19.57
C TYR A 159 -3.02 -2.91 19.88
N ASN A 160 -3.86 -2.79 18.86
CA ASN A 160 -5.28 -2.49 19.00
C ASN A 160 -6.03 -3.75 19.45
N SER A 161 -7.01 -3.60 20.32
CA SER A 161 -7.88 -4.70 20.71
C SER A 161 -9.33 -4.22 21.02
N ILE A 162 -10.20 -5.21 21.18
CA ILE A 162 -11.56 -4.98 21.68
C ILE A 162 -11.52 -4.46 23.13
N PRO A 163 -12.58 -3.78 23.62
CA PRO A 163 -12.65 -3.31 25.00
C PRO A 163 -12.53 -4.45 26.02
N PRO A 164 -12.16 -4.15 27.28
CA PRO A 164 -12.13 -5.13 28.35
C PRO A 164 -13.47 -5.88 28.47
N ASP A 165 -13.42 -7.16 28.81
CA ASP A 165 -14.56 -8.06 28.92
C ASP A 165 -15.41 -8.19 27.64
N ASN A 166 -14.89 -7.76 26.49
CA ASN A 166 -15.63 -7.68 25.24
C ASN A 166 -16.94 -6.88 25.34
N LYS A 167 -16.92 -5.79 26.14
CA LYS A 167 -18.07 -4.92 26.39
C LYS A 167 -17.88 -3.52 25.81
N PRO A 168 -18.17 -3.31 24.51
CA PRO A 168 -18.04 -2.00 23.91
C PRO A 168 -19.12 -1.04 24.48
N LEU A 169 -18.70 0.17 24.85
CA LEU A 169 -19.60 1.23 25.31
C LEU A 169 -20.33 1.92 24.16
N TYR A 170 -19.79 1.81 22.94
CA TYR A 170 -20.33 2.37 21.70
C TYR A 170 -19.77 1.62 20.48
N ASN A 171 -20.39 1.81 19.33
CA ASN A 171 -19.90 1.21 18.09
C ASN A 171 -18.53 1.81 17.68
N GLY A 172 -17.55 0.96 17.44
CA GLY A 172 -16.18 1.39 17.14
C GLY A 172 -15.30 1.63 18.37
N HIS A 173 -15.78 1.30 19.59
CA HIS A 173 -14.96 1.33 20.80
C HIS A 173 -13.82 0.31 20.69
N ARG A 174 -12.57 0.80 20.79
CA ARG A 174 -11.33 0.00 20.78
C ARG A 174 -10.41 0.47 21.90
N THR A 175 -9.40 -0.34 22.16
CA THR A 175 -8.34 -0.07 23.16
C THR A 175 -6.98 -0.26 22.55
N ILE A 176 -5.99 0.48 23.04
CA ILE A 176 -4.56 0.16 22.80
C ILE A 176 -4.05 -0.57 24.04
N ARG A 177 -3.39 -1.70 23.80
CA ARG A 177 -2.83 -2.56 24.83
C ARG A 177 -1.35 -2.79 24.64
N ILE A 178 -0.68 -3.19 25.71
CA ILE A 178 0.74 -3.51 25.76
C ILE A 178 0.99 -4.81 26.51
N ARG A 179 1.97 -5.58 26.06
CA ARG A 179 2.56 -6.72 26.78
C ARG A 179 4.06 -6.75 26.59
N GLU A 180 4.79 -7.22 27.58
CA GLU A 180 6.21 -7.53 27.46
C GLU A 180 6.41 -8.74 26.55
N ILE A 181 7.43 -8.70 25.69
CA ILE A 181 7.84 -9.80 24.82
C ILE A 181 9.34 -10.02 24.94
N ASP A 182 9.77 -11.25 24.95
CA ASP A 182 11.18 -11.60 24.89
C ASP A 182 11.69 -11.45 23.46
N PRO A 183 12.65 -10.55 23.19
CA PRO A 183 13.06 -10.26 21.82
C PRO A 183 13.87 -11.37 21.14
N GLU A 184 14.41 -12.33 21.92
CA GLU A 184 15.20 -13.45 21.39
C GLU A 184 14.31 -14.65 21.07
N SER A 185 13.46 -15.05 22.02
CA SER A 185 12.55 -16.19 21.86
C SER A 185 11.21 -15.83 21.23
N LEU A 186 10.89 -14.54 21.12
CA LEU A 186 9.62 -13.96 20.66
C LEU A 186 8.40 -14.45 21.48
N ARG A 187 8.63 -14.84 22.74
CA ARG A 187 7.58 -15.25 23.66
C ARG A 187 6.99 -14.07 24.40
N VAL A 188 5.68 -13.97 24.38
CA VAL A 188 4.94 -12.95 25.16
C VAL A 188 5.08 -13.27 26.65
N LYS A 189 5.40 -12.26 27.45
CA LYS A 189 5.58 -12.32 28.90
C LYS A 189 4.61 -11.37 29.61
N GLY A 190 4.48 -11.56 30.91
CA GLY A 190 3.72 -10.67 31.78
C GLY A 190 2.21 -10.55 31.45
N ASP A 191 1.55 -9.69 32.17
CA ASP A 191 0.13 -9.44 32.02
C ASP A 191 -0.14 -8.38 30.94
N GLU A 192 -1.30 -8.47 30.32
CA GLU A 192 -1.80 -7.46 29.41
C GLU A 192 -2.23 -6.20 30.15
N ARG A 193 -1.83 -5.02 29.64
CA ARG A 193 -2.29 -3.74 30.18
C ARG A 193 -2.95 -2.90 29.10
N VAL A 194 -4.05 -2.23 29.47
CA VAL A 194 -4.71 -1.24 28.63
C VAL A 194 -4.00 0.10 28.82
N LEU A 195 -3.40 0.62 27.74
CA LEU A 195 -2.77 1.94 27.71
C LEU A 195 -3.79 3.05 27.45
N ILE A 196 -4.65 2.83 26.45
CA ILE A 196 -5.70 3.76 26.02
C ILE A 196 -7.01 3.01 25.93
N ASN A 197 -8.05 3.57 26.51
CA ASN A 197 -9.40 3.05 26.44
C ASN A 197 -10.32 4.04 25.72
N GLY A 198 -10.70 3.72 24.48
CA GLY A 198 -11.65 4.51 23.69
C GLY A 198 -11.09 5.78 23.05
N GLY A 199 -9.75 5.87 22.87
CA GLY A 199 -9.12 6.99 22.14
C GLY A 199 -8.87 8.24 22.98
N THR A 200 -8.83 9.41 22.32
CA THR A 200 -8.40 10.69 22.94
C THR A 200 -9.32 11.16 24.07
N ASN A 201 -10.61 10.90 23.97
CA ASN A 201 -11.61 11.19 25.00
C ASN A 201 -12.81 10.25 24.85
N ILE A 202 -12.94 9.27 25.74
CA ILE A 202 -13.96 8.23 25.68
C ILE A 202 -15.39 8.79 25.71
N GLU A 203 -15.63 9.95 26.36
CA GLU A 203 -16.95 10.60 26.43
C GLU A 203 -17.41 11.09 25.05
N LYS A 204 -16.46 11.45 24.17
CA LYS A 204 -16.72 11.84 22.78
C LYS A 204 -16.91 10.64 21.86
N LYS A 205 -16.79 9.42 22.38
CA LYS A 205 -16.97 8.15 21.65
C LYS A 205 -16.11 8.09 20.39
N PRO A 206 -14.77 8.26 20.48
CA PRO A 206 -13.90 8.18 19.31
C PRO A 206 -14.02 6.81 18.65
N VAL A 207 -14.07 6.82 17.33
CA VAL A 207 -14.21 5.59 16.55
C VAL A 207 -12.84 5.01 16.24
N TRP A 208 -12.63 3.76 16.63
CA TRP A 208 -11.58 2.89 16.13
C TRP A 208 -10.15 3.44 16.32
N ILE A 209 -9.69 3.54 17.58
CA ILE A 209 -8.26 3.81 17.85
C ILE A 209 -7.43 2.57 17.47
N GLU A 210 -6.41 2.72 16.61
CA GLU A 210 -5.63 1.63 16.04
C GLU A 210 -4.19 2.07 15.70
N ALA A 211 -3.39 1.20 15.06
CA ALA A 211 -2.04 1.49 14.57
C ALA A 211 -1.09 2.10 15.63
N PRO A 212 -0.95 1.53 16.83
CA PRO A 212 -0.15 2.13 17.87
C PRO A 212 1.35 2.00 17.61
N HIS A 213 2.09 3.10 17.77
CA HIS A 213 3.55 3.08 17.86
C HIS A 213 4.04 3.84 19.08
N ILE A 214 4.99 3.27 19.82
CA ILE A 214 5.66 3.97 20.93
C ILE A 214 7.05 4.42 20.48
N LEU A 215 7.39 5.64 20.84
CA LEU A 215 8.73 6.20 20.73
C LEU A 215 9.13 6.85 22.06
N LYS A 216 10.44 6.92 22.32
CA LYS A 216 11.01 7.55 23.51
C LYS A 216 11.80 8.78 23.12
N LYS A 217 11.53 9.90 23.78
CA LYS A 217 12.25 11.15 23.56
C LYS A 217 12.34 11.93 24.87
N ASP A 218 13.55 12.43 25.18
CA ASP A 218 13.82 13.26 26.36
C ASP A 218 13.28 12.64 27.67
N GLY A 219 13.43 11.32 27.82
CA GLY A 219 12.99 10.57 29.00
C GLY A 219 11.47 10.32 29.10
N ALA A 220 10.68 10.72 28.12
CA ALA A 220 9.24 10.46 28.05
C ALA A 220 8.90 9.49 26.92
N TYR A 221 7.82 8.75 27.11
CA TYR A 221 7.22 7.84 26.11
C TYR A 221 6.06 8.53 25.42
N TYR A 222 6.05 8.46 24.10
CA TYR A 222 4.98 8.98 23.25
C TYR A 222 4.34 7.81 22.53
N LEU A 223 3.03 7.68 22.69
CA LEU A 223 2.21 6.74 21.96
C LEU A 223 1.46 7.52 20.87
N ILE A 224 1.76 7.26 19.61
CA ILE A 224 0.99 7.74 18.47
C ILE A 224 0.03 6.63 18.02
N ALA A 225 -1.15 7.02 17.51
CA ALA A 225 -2.15 6.08 17.04
C ALA A 225 -3.12 6.75 16.06
N ALA A 226 -3.70 5.98 15.16
CA ALA A 226 -4.78 6.44 14.31
C ALA A 226 -6.12 6.44 15.05
N GLU A 227 -7.00 7.40 14.72
CA GLU A 227 -8.36 7.52 15.27
C GLU A 227 -9.33 8.07 14.20
N GLY A 228 -10.59 7.67 14.24
CA GLY A 228 -11.65 8.19 13.36
C GLY A 228 -12.07 7.21 12.25
N GLY A 229 -11.55 5.98 12.27
CA GLY A 229 -11.78 4.99 11.22
C GLY A 229 -11.00 5.34 9.94
N THR A 230 -11.14 4.54 8.88
CA THR A 230 -10.25 4.53 7.70
C THR A 230 -10.69 5.45 6.55
N ALA A 231 -11.70 6.29 6.73
CA ALA A 231 -12.26 7.19 5.71
C ALA A 231 -11.98 8.67 6.04
N GLY A 232 -12.77 9.59 5.52
CA GLY A 232 -12.56 11.04 5.65
C GLY A 232 -12.45 11.58 7.09
N GLN A 233 -12.85 10.82 8.12
CA GLN A 233 -12.67 11.17 9.54
C GLN A 233 -11.34 10.71 10.13
N HIS A 234 -10.52 9.98 9.36
CA HIS A 234 -9.22 9.46 9.78
C HIS A 234 -8.28 10.56 10.27
N SER A 235 -7.50 10.25 11.28
CA SER A 235 -6.57 11.20 11.91
C SER A 235 -5.47 10.46 12.66
N GLU A 236 -4.39 11.16 12.97
CA GLU A 236 -3.33 10.71 13.87
C GLU A 236 -3.41 11.47 15.18
N VAL A 237 -3.29 10.75 16.31
CA VAL A 237 -3.34 11.30 17.65
C VAL A 237 -2.13 10.88 18.46
N VAL A 238 -1.82 11.62 19.54
CA VAL A 238 -0.67 11.35 20.39
C VAL A 238 -0.99 11.44 21.87
N PHE A 239 -0.35 10.57 22.63
CA PHE A 239 -0.39 10.51 24.09
C PHE A 239 1.02 10.48 24.66
N LYS A 240 1.21 10.94 25.90
CA LYS A 240 2.53 11.02 26.58
C LYS A 240 2.46 10.39 27.96
N SER A 241 3.56 9.71 28.35
CA SER A 241 3.74 9.14 29.68
C SER A 241 5.21 9.25 30.10
N VAL A 242 5.48 9.18 31.40
CA VAL A 242 6.82 9.01 31.97
C VAL A 242 7.18 7.53 32.16
N ASN A 243 6.21 6.63 31.93
CA ASN A 243 6.39 5.19 32.04
C ASN A 243 5.81 4.50 30.79
N VAL A 244 6.51 3.53 30.24
CA VAL A 244 6.10 2.79 29.04
C VAL A 244 4.74 2.10 29.20
N GLU A 245 4.42 1.64 30.39
CA GLU A 245 3.13 1.02 30.72
C GLU A 245 2.05 2.02 31.17
N GLY A 246 2.32 3.33 31.04
CA GLY A 246 1.38 4.40 31.38
C GLY A 246 1.44 4.84 32.85
N PRO A 247 0.48 5.69 33.31
CA PRO A 247 -0.66 6.18 32.51
C PRO A 247 -0.26 7.18 31.43
N TYR A 248 -0.92 7.11 30.29
CA TYR A 248 -0.73 8.04 29.17
C TYR A 248 -1.74 9.18 29.23
N VAL A 249 -1.28 10.40 28.98
CA VAL A 249 -2.09 11.61 28.91
C VAL A 249 -2.25 12.03 27.47
N SER A 250 -3.48 12.25 27.02
CA SER A 250 -3.81 12.73 25.67
C SER A 250 -3.33 14.16 25.45
N TYR A 251 -2.76 14.47 24.31
CA TYR A 251 -2.46 15.83 23.90
C TYR A 251 -3.76 16.63 23.77
N GLN A 252 -3.83 17.80 24.39
CA GLN A 252 -5.03 18.62 24.42
C GLN A 252 -5.49 19.12 23.04
N ASN A 253 -4.53 19.25 22.10
CA ASN A 253 -4.77 19.73 20.73
C ASN A 253 -4.77 18.58 19.70
N ASN A 254 -5.03 17.33 20.15
CA ASN A 254 -5.26 16.23 19.20
C ASN A 254 -6.43 16.54 18.25
N PRO A 255 -6.36 16.11 16.98
CA PRO A 255 -5.33 15.27 16.37
C PRO A 255 -4.09 16.06 15.91
N ILE A 256 -2.93 15.37 15.82
CA ILE A 256 -1.68 15.93 15.32
C ILE A 256 -1.56 15.87 13.79
N LEU A 257 -2.43 15.13 13.13
CA LEU A 257 -2.63 15.10 11.67
C LEU A 257 -4.08 14.75 11.37
N THR A 258 -4.74 15.51 10.51
CA THR A 258 -6.03 15.16 9.90
C THR A 258 -6.33 16.09 8.73
N GLN A 259 -7.23 15.70 7.83
CA GLN A 259 -7.76 16.53 6.74
C GLN A 259 -9.30 16.66 6.82
N ARG A 260 -9.92 16.11 7.88
CA ARG A 260 -11.38 16.00 8.04
C ARG A 260 -12.12 17.34 8.14
N GLN A 261 -11.42 18.41 8.58
CA GLN A 261 -11.99 19.77 8.70
C GLN A 261 -11.94 20.56 7.39
N LEU A 262 -11.18 20.07 6.40
CA LEU A 262 -11.00 20.78 5.13
C LEU A 262 -12.15 20.50 4.16
N ASN A 263 -12.37 21.43 3.22
CA ASN A 263 -13.35 21.21 2.17
C ASN A 263 -12.94 20.00 1.29
N PRO A 264 -13.69 18.91 1.26
CA PRO A 264 -13.34 17.73 0.45
C PRO A 264 -13.37 18.00 -1.05
N LYS A 265 -14.05 19.07 -1.50
CA LYS A 265 -14.15 19.47 -2.91
C LYS A 265 -13.00 20.35 -3.40
N ARG A 266 -11.96 20.55 -2.59
CA ARG A 266 -10.78 21.31 -3.01
C ARG A 266 -10.01 20.58 -4.11
N ALA A 267 -9.39 21.34 -5.01
CA ALA A 267 -8.59 20.76 -6.07
C ALA A 267 -7.39 19.98 -5.50
N PHE A 268 -7.08 18.82 -6.08
CA PHE A 268 -5.98 17.96 -5.65
C PHE A 268 -6.02 17.60 -4.15
N ALA A 269 -7.22 17.40 -3.60
CA ALA A 269 -7.37 17.04 -2.19
C ALA A 269 -6.55 15.80 -1.84
N ILE A 270 -5.88 15.84 -0.66
CA ILE A 270 -5.39 14.67 0.04
C ILE A 270 -6.37 14.45 1.19
N THR A 271 -6.92 13.24 1.33
CA THR A 271 -7.95 12.90 2.33
C THR A 271 -7.56 11.68 3.13
N SER A 272 -8.31 11.36 4.18
CA SER A 272 -8.18 10.13 4.98
C SER A 272 -6.78 9.93 5.59
N THR A 273 -6.10 11.01 5.98
CA THR A 273 -4.72 10.95 6.49
C THR A 273 -4.64 10.46 7.93
N GLY A 274 -3.72 9.56 8.21
CA GLY A 274 -3.44 8.99 9.53
C GLY A 274 -2.59 7.73 9.40
N HIS A 275 -2.59 6.88 10.44
CA HIS A 275 -1.81 5.65 10.51
C HIS A 275 -0.32 5.93 10.29
N ALA A 276 0.22 6.86 11.09
CA ALA A 276 1.56 7.36 10.92
C ALA A 276 2.59 6.55 11.73
N ASP A 277 3.81 6.46 11.19
CA ASP A 277 4.99 6.03 11.93
C ASP A 277 6.10 7.08 11.76
N PHE A 278 6.93 7.27 12.80
CA PHE A 278 7.92 8.34 12.86
C PHE A 278 9.33 7.81 12.67
N VAL A 279 10.15 8.61 12.01
CA VAL A 279 11.58 8.37 11.87
C VAL A 279 12.37 9.63 12.13
N GLN A 280 13.53 9.48 12.77
CA GLN A 280 14.50 10.55 12.95
C GLN A 280 15.65 10.38 11.97
N THR A 281 16.00 11.43 11.24
CA THR A 281 17.17 11.47 10.35
C THR A 281 18.47 11.48 11.15
N GLU A 282 19.60 11.31 10.47
CA GLU A 282 20.92 11.43 11.10
C GLU A 282 21.16 12.85 11.64
N SER A 283 20.63 13.88 10.95
CA SER A 283 20.69 15.28 11.40
C SER A 283 19.83 15.59 12.63
N GLY A 284 18.97 14.65 13.04
CA GLY A 284 18.07 14.82 14.17
C GLY A 284 16.68 15.34 13.82
N ASP A 285 16.40 15.62 12.55
CA ASP A 285 15.09 16.04 12.08
C ASP A 285 14.09 14.87 12.10
N TRP A 286 12.83 15.16 12.44
CA TRP A 286 11.78 14.17 12.52
C TRP A 286 10.85 14.24 11.32
N TRP A 287 10.50 13.06 10.81
CA TRP A 287 9.59 12.88 9.69
C TRP A 287 8.55 11.80 10.00
N ALA A 288 7.37 11.96 9.43
CA ALA A 288 6.29 10.97 9.51
C ALA A 288 5.99 10.41 8.13
N VAL A 289 5.96 9.09 8.03
CA VAL A 289 5.26 8.40 6.95
C VAL A 289 3.83 8.13 7.41
N PHE A 290 2.85 8.26 6.52
CA PHE A 290 1.44 8.05 6.84
C PHE A 290 0.65 7.71 5.58
N LEU A 291 -0.54 7.17 5.74
CA LEU A 291 -1.40 6.92 4.59
C LEU A 291 -2.28 8.12 4.26
N GLY A 292 -2.68 8.21 2.99
CA GLY A 292 -3.67 9.17 2.48
C GLY A 292 -4.28 8.70 1.17
N CYS A 293 -5.35 9.37 0.74
CA CYS A 293 -6.04 9.10 -0.51
C CYS A 293 -6.02 10.34 -1.41
N ARG A 294 -5.95 10.12 -2.73
CA ARG A 294 -6.07 11.18 -3.75
C ARG A 294 -7.37 11.01 -4.54
N PRO A 295 -8.46 11.71 -4.17
CA PRO A 295 -9.68 11.73 -4.96
C PRO A 295 -9.44 12.35 -6.34
N TYR A 296 -10.16 11.85 -7.35
CA TYR A 296 -10.15 12.41 -8.71
C TYR A 296 -11.37 13.31 -8.96
N ARG A 297 -11.30 14.09 -10.04
CA ARG A 297 -12.40 14.97 -10.47
C ARG A 297 -13.62 14.19 -11.02
N PRO A 298 -14.85 14.63 -10.77
CA PRO A 298 -15.22 15.75 -9.91
C PRO A 298 -15.04 15.38 -8.42
N TYR A 299 -14.43 16.27 -7.64
CA TYR A 299 -14.08 16.02 -6.21
C TYR A 299 -15.30 15.96 -5.26
N GLU A 300 -16.47 15.69 -5.76
CA GLU A 300 -17.72 15.84 -4.99
C GLU A 300 -17.93 14.76 -3.93
N GLU A 301 -17.36 13.55 -4.13
CA GLU A 301 -17.69 12.38 -3.32
C GLU A 301 -16.48 11.53 -2.91
N GLU A 302 -15.27 12.08 -2.99
CA GLU A 302 -14.04 11.39 -2.57
C GLU A 302 -13.81 10.03 -3.26
N TYR A 303 -14.12 9.93 -4.55
CA TYR A 303 -13.83 8.74 -5.33
C TYR A 303 -12.34 8.66 -5.67
N TYR A 304 -11.72 7.51 -5.42
CA TYR A 304 -10.32 7.23 -5.75
C TYR A 304 -10.14 5.73 -6.06
N ASN A 305 -9.27 5.42 -7.02
CA ASN A 305 -8.99 4.06 -7.47
C ASN A 305 -7.57 3.60 -7.12
N THR A 306 -6.67 4.52 -6.77
CA THR A 306 -5.29 4.20 -6.35
C THR A 306 -5.20 3.59 -4.95
N GLY A 307 -6.30 3.60 -4.20
CA GLY A 307 -6.31 3.14 -2.82
C GLY A 307 -5.68 4.14 -1.85
N ARG A 308 -5.21 3.64 -0.71
CA ARG A 308 -4.47 4.42 0.29
C ARG A 308 -2.97 4.34 -0.06
N GLU A 309 -2.34 5.49 -0.22
CA GLU A 309 -0.97 5.67 -0.69
C GLU A 309 -0.07 6.14 0.46
N THR A 310 1.25 6.00 0.34
CA THR A 310 2.20 6.45 1.37
C THR A 310 2.69 7.86 1.11
N PHE A 311 2.51 8.73 2.10
CA PHE A 311 2.93 10.12 2.12
C PHE A 311 4.05 10.35 3.14
N LEU A 312 4.76 11.47 2.99
CA LEU A 312 5.82 11.92 3.88
C LEU A 312 5.60 13.38 4.26
N ALA A 313 5.70 13.72 5.54
CA ALA A 313 5.66 15.11 6.01
C ALA A 313 6.64 15.34 7.18
N PRO A 314 7.15 16.58 7.35
CA PRO A 314 7.99 16.92 8.48
C PRO A 314 7.21 16.85 9.79
N VAL A 315 7.91 16.53 10.89
CA VAL A 315 7.39 16.59 12.25
C VAL A 315 8.16 17.62 13.04
N ARG A 316 7.47 18.53 13.71
CA ARG A 316 8.06 19.49 14.65
C ARG A 316 7.60 19.22 16.06
N TRP A 317 8.52 19.33 17.00
CA TRP A 317 8.25 19.22 18.42
C TRP A 317 7.98 20.61 19.01
N ASN A 318 6.74 20.85 19.46
CA ASN A 318 6.31 22.11 20.09
C ASN A 318 5.88 21.82 21.52
N ASP A 319 6.47 22.48 22.50
CA ASP A 319 6.17 22.31 23.94
C ASP A 319 6.18 20.84 24.41
N GLY A 320 7.09 20.04 23.81
CA GLY A 320 7.22 18.62 24.10
C GLY A 320 6.15 17.73 23.49
N TRP A 321 5.47 18.17 22.40
CA TRP A 321 4.52 17.39 21.62
C TRP A 321 4.86 17.42 20.13
N PRO A 322 4.75 16.28 19.42
CA PRO A 322 5.00 16.24 17.99
C PRO A 322 3.78 16.75 17.21
N ILE A 323 4.03 17.51 16.16
CA ILE A 323 3.01 17.99 15.20
C ILE A 323 3.47 17.60 13.81
N ILE A 324 2.67 16.83 13.10
CA ILE A 324 2.91 16.47 11.70
C ILE A 324 2.46 17.64 10.81
N ASN A 325 3.20 17.91 9.71
CA ASN A 325 2.88 18.99 8.76
C ASN A 325 2.82 20.37 9.43
N PRO A 326 3.82 20.78 10.22
CA PRO A 326 3.78 22.01 11.00
C PRO A 326 3.66 23.26 10.11
N GLY A 327 2.76 24.17 10.50
CA GLY A 327 2.54 25.43 9.80
C GLY A 327 1.57 25.37 8.62
N HIS A 328 1.01 24.21 8.32
CA HIS A 328 0.01 24.02 7.28
C HIS A 328 -1.19 23.22 7.82
N GLU A 329 -2.40 23.62 7.49
CA GLU A 329 -3.60 22.84 7.78
C GLU A 329 -3.75 21.68 6.78
N GLU A 330 -3.41 21.94 5.52
CA GLU A 330 -3.48 20.97 4.44
C GLU A 330 -2.13 20.27 4.24
N VAL A 331 -2.14 18.93 4.14
CA VAL A 331 -0.96 18.17 3.73
C VAL A 331 -0.52 18.63 2.35
N GLN A 332 0.74 18.98 2.22
CA GLN A 332 1.28 19.54 0.99
C GLN A 332 1.72 18.44 0.01
N TYR A 333 1.50 18.67 -1.27
CA TYR A 333 2.13 17.83 -2.29
C TYR A 333 3.65 18.02 -2.34
N ARG A 334 4.15 19.21 -2.03
CA ARG A 334 5.58 19.50 -2.12
C ARG A 334 6.15 19.95 -0.79
N TYR A 335 7.25 19.28 -0.39
CA TYR A 335 8.11 19.66 0.73
C TYR A 335 9.57 19.69 0.27
N LEU A 336 10.42 20.38 1.02
CA LEU A 336 11.87 20.29 0.84
C LEU A 336 12.34 18.88 1.22
N TYR A 337 13.38 18.39 0.55
CA TYR A 337 13.94 17.09 0.86
C TYR A 337 14.41 17.02 2.31
N PRO A 338 14.13 15.90 3.01
CA PRO A 338 14.62 15.65 4.37
C PRO A 338 16.14 15.66 4.47
N ILE A 339 16.77 15.12 3.44
CA ILE A 339 18.21 14.88 3.30
C ILE A 339 18.55 15.18 1.83
N HIS A 340 19.83 15.30 1.50
CA HIS A 340 20.20 15.44 0.08
C HIS A 340 19.66 14.26 -0.75
N PRO A 341 19.06 14.54 -1.92
CA PRO A 341 18.54 13.49 -2.79
C PRO A 341 19.59 12.43 -3.11
N SER A 342 19.19 11.17 -3.01
CA SER A 342 20.01 10.04 -3.45
C SER A 342 20.23 10.08 -4.96
N THR A 343 21.43 9.68 -5.40
CA THR A 343 21.76 9.48 -6.80
C THR A 343 21.62 8.01 -7.24
N ASP A 344 21.13 7.15 -6.37
CA ASP A 344 20.92 5.74 -6.67
C ASP A 344 19.87 5.58 -7.78
N SER A 345 20.14 4.72 -8.75
CA SER A 345 19.17 4.42 -9.81
C SER A 345 18.02 3.56 -9.26
N ILE A 346 16.80 3.92 -9.64
CA ILE A 346 15.58 3.15 -9.35
C ILE A 346 15.03 2.67 -10.68
N ASP A 347 14.95 1.35 -10.86
CA ASP A 347 14.50 0.75 -12.12
C ASP A 347 13.02 1.08 -12.42
N ILE A 348 12.18 1.03 -11.38
CA ILE A 348 10.76 1.38 -11.47
C ILE A 348 10.47 2.42 -10.39
N PRO A 349 10.16 3.68 -10.76
CA PRO A 349 9.83 4.73 -9.80
C PRO A 349 8.60 4.39 -8.96
N THR A 350 8.62 4.82 -7.69
CA THR A 350 7.47 4.68 -6.78
C THR A 350 6.56 5.90 -6.81
N SER A 351 7.02 7.02 -7.35
CA SER A 351 6.31 8.30 -7.41
C SER A 351 6.68 9.08 -8.68
N GLY A 352 5.95 10.16 -8.98
CA GLY A 352 6.15 10.94 -10.19
C GLY A 352 5.51 10.30 -11.42
N ASN A 353 5.47 11.02 -12.55
CA ASN A 353 5.05 10.46 -13.82
C ASN A 353 6.16 9.62 -14.42
N PHE A 354 5.83 8.41 -14.84
CA PHE A 354 6.79 7.47 -15.44
C PHE A 354 6.13 6.50 -16.41
N ARG A 355 6.97 5.90 -17.23
CA ARG A 355 6.64 4.75 -18.08
C ARG A 355 7.57 3.61 -17.71
N SER A 356 7.00 2.43 -17.55
CA SER A 356 7.78 1.19 -17.32
C SER A 356 7.24 0.08 -18.18
N ARG A 357 8.15 -0.71 -18.75
CA ARG A 357 7.83 -1.85 -19.59
C ARG A 357 8.60 -3.07 -19.13
N ASP A 358 7.92 -4.20 -19.03
CA ASP A 358 8.50 -5.51 -18.75
C ASP A 358 8.42 -6.35 -20.02
N GLU A 359 9.57 -6.76 -20.55
CA GLU A 359 9.70 -7.56 -21.77
C GLU A 359 9.76 -9.07 -21.45
N PHE A 360 9.64 -9.45 -20.19
CA PHE A 360 9.73 -10.83 -19.69
C PHE A 360 10.96 -11.61 -20.11
N ASP A 361 12.07 -10.90 -20.36
CA ASP A 361 13.36 -11.49 -20.74
C ASP A 361 14.13 -12.11 -19.56
N SER A 362 13.74 -11.79 -18.33
CA SER A 362 14.35 -12.33 -17.12
C SER A 362 13.85 -13.73 -16.82
N LYS A 363 14.65 -14.49 -16.05
CA LYS A 363 14.24 -15.80 -15.51
C LYS A 363 13.26 -15.69 -14.33
N GLU A 364 13.21 -14.51 -13.70
CA GLU A 364 12.38 -14.20 -12.54
C GLU A 364 11.52 -12.99 -12.82
N LEU A 365 10.32 -12.98 -12.25
CA LEU A 365 9.43 -11.82 -12.31
C LEU A 365 10.01 -10.65 -11.53
N ASN A 366 9.78 -9.45 -12.05
CA ASN A 366 10.05 -8.22 -11.30
C ASN A 366 9.23 -8.20 -10.01
N LEU A 367 9.79 -7.64 -8.93
CA LEU A 367 9.15 -7.56 -7.61
C LEU A 367 7.81 -6.79 -7.59
N ASN A 368 7.51 -5.99 -8.60
CA ASN A 368 6.23 -5.27 -8.70
C ASN A 368 5.04 -6.17 -9.09
N TRP A 369 5.31 -7.41 -9.54
CA TRP A 369 4.27 -8.37 -9.86
C TRP A 369 3.79 -9.12 -8.62
N VAL A 370 2.47 -9.23 -8.49
CA VAL A 370 1.84 -9.97 -7.40
C VAL A 370 0.74 -10.88 -7.93
N CYS A 371 0.55 -12.01 -7.26
CA CYS A 371 -0.59 -12.90 -7.47
C CYS A 371 -1.74 -12.48 -6.56
N LEU A 372 -2.96 -12.73 -7.00
CA LEU A 372 -4.12 -12.69 -6.12
C LEU A 372 -4.16 -14.02 -5.35
N ARG A 373 -3.95 -13.95 -4.03
CA ARG A 373 -3.77 -15.08 -3.10
C ARG A 373 -2.52 -15.93 -3.37
N THR A 374 -2.28 -16.89 -2.52
CA THR A 374 -1.08 -17.74 -2.56
C THR A 374 -1.14 -18.75 -3.69
N PRO A 375 -0.18 -18.77 -4.61
CA PRO A 375 -0.08 -19.82 -5.63
C PRO A 375 0.40 -21.14 -5.00
N HIS A 376 -0.35 -22.23 -5.18
CA HIS A 376 0.02 -23.57 -4.73
C HIS A 376 0.58 -24.43 -5.86
N GLU A 377 0.52 -23.96 -7.10
CA GLU A 377 1.08 -24.60 -8.27
C GLU A 377 1.70 -23.56 -9.22
N LYS A 378 2.62 -24.02 -10.06
CA LYS A 378 3.22 -23.17 -11.10
C LYS A 378 2.29 -23.09 -12.30
N TRP A 379 1.56 -21.99 -12.44
CA TRP A 379 0.64 -21.74 -13.54
C TRP A 379 1.15 -20.71 -14.56
N PHE A 380 2.31 -20.10 -14.30
CA PHE A 380 3.01 -19.24 -15.27
C PHE A 380 4.46 -19.69 -15.46
N ASP A 381 5.04 -19.35 -16.61
CA ASP A 381 6.43 -19.70 -16.94
C ASP A 381 7.04 -18.65 -17.87
N LEU A 382 8.23 -18.16 -17.50
CA LEU A 382 9.05 -17.24 -18.29
C LEU A 382 10.04 -17.97 -19.23
N MET A 383 10.15 -19.29 -19.11
CA MET A 383 11.10 -20.11 -19.87
C MET A 383 10.42 -20.98 -20.93
N GLN A 384 9.09 -21.12 -20.90
CA GLN A 384 8.35 -21.93 -21.87
C GLN A 384 8.44 -21.35 -23.28
N LYS A 385 8.36 -20.03 -23.42
CA LYS A 385 8.58 -19.27 -24.65
C LYS A 385 9.47 -18.07 -24.31
N LYS A 386 10.69 -18.04 -24.82
CA LYS A 386 11.67 -16.99 -24.50
C LYS A 386 11.11 -15.60 -24.86
N GLY A 387 11.26 -14.64 -23.94
CA GLY A 387 10.73 -13.27 -24.07
C GLY A 387 9.21 -13.18 -23.90
N TYR A 388 8.57 -14.19 -23.31
CA TYR A 388 7.15 -14.19 -23.04
C TYR A 388 6.84 -14.68 -21.64
N LEU A 389 5.84 -14.09 -21.04
CA LEU A 389 5.13 -14.68 -19.90
C LEU A 389 4.06 -15.64 -20.42
N SER A 390 4.28 -16.94 -20.27
CA SER A 390 3.29 -17.96 -20.59
C SER A 390 2.41 -18.22 -19.37
N MET A 391 1.08 -18.09 -19.52
CA MET A 391 0.10 -18.30 -18.45
C MET A 391 -0.87 -19.42 -18.85
N ARG A 392 -0.95 -20.46 -18.02
CA ARG A 392 -1.93 -21.55 -18.20
C ARG A 392 -3.32 -21.06 -17.79
N LEU A 393 -4.33 -21.32 -18.63
CA LEU A 393 -5.72 -21.09 -18.25
C LEU A 393 -6.12 -22.11 -17.17
N ARG A 394 -6.85 -21.64 -16.18
CA ARG A 394 -7.30 -22.44 -15.05
C ARG A 394 -8.77 -22.17 -14.74
N PRO A 395 -9.47 -23.14 -14.11
CA PRO A 395 -10.88 -23.00 -13.73
C PRO A 395 -11.13 -21.84 -12.77
N GLU A 396 -10.15 -21.53 -11.89
CA GLU A 396 -10.26 -20.50 -10.88
C GLU A 396 -10.44 -19.13 -11.52
N THR A 397 -11.37 -18.36 -10.98
CA THR A 397 -11.68 -17.01 -11.45
C THR A 397 -11.26 -15.94 -10.45
N CYS A 398 -11.00 -14.72 -10.92
CA CYS A 398 -10.73 -13.58 -10.04
C CYS A 398 -11.96 -13.16 -9.19
N ALA A 399 -13.16 -13.59 -9.56
CA ALA A 399 -14.37 -13.44 -8.76
C ALA A 399 -14.51 -14.49 -7.64
N GLY A 400 -13.69 -15.54 -7.67
CA GLY A 400 -13.66 -16.60 -6.68
C GLY A 400 -12.76 -16.29 -5.49
N SER A 401 -12.61 -17.28 -4.61
CA SER A 401 -11.83 -17.15 -3.36
C SER A 401 -10.50 -17.93 -3.35
N MET A 402 -10.15 -18.55 -4.49
CA MET A 402 -8.90 -19.29 -4.66
C MET A 402 -7.90 -18.46 -5.48
N ASN A 403 -6.66 -18.97 -5.64
CA ASN A 403 -5.64 -18.31 -6.47
C ASN A 403 -5.93 -18.54 -7.98
N PRO A 404 -6.32 -17.52 -8.75
CA PRO A 404 -6.51 -17.60 -10.20
C PRO A 404 -5.20 -17.40 -10.97
N SER A 405 -5.19 -17.63 -12.27
CA SER A 405 -4.08 -17.21 -13.16
C SER A 405 -4.12 -15.70 -13.38
N PHE A 406 -3.68 -14.97 -12.37
CA PHE A 406 -3.71 -13.51 -12.26
C PHE A 406 -2.33 -13.02 -11.83
N LEU A 407 -1.71 -12.19 -12.67
CA LEU A 407 -0.47 -11.51 -12.37
C LEU A 407 -0.67 -10.00 -12.52
N GLY A 408 -0.68 -9.29 -11.38
CA GLY A 408 -1.09 -7.89 -11.32
C GLY A 408 -0.02 -6.94 -10.79
N ARG A 409 -0.16 -5.68 -11.18
CA ARG A 409 0.55 -4.55 -10.58
C ARG A 409 -0.41 -3.42 -10.23
N ARG A 410 -0.03 -2.59 -9.27
CA ARG A 410 -0.86 -1.53 -8.74
C ARG A 410 -1.09 -0.40 -9.75
N GLN A 411 -2.32 0.13 -9.80
CA GLN A 411 -2.59 1.43 -10.41
C GLN A 411 -2.01 2.53 -9.49
N GLN A 412 -1.05 3.31 -10.01
CA GLN A 412 -0.33 4.33 -9.24
C GLN A 412 -0.71 5.76 -9.62
N HIS A 413 -1.46 5.93 -10.70
CA HIS A 413 -1.86 7.24 -11.24
C HIS A 413 -3.38 7.29 -11.42
N LEU A 414 -3.95 8.48 -11.24
CA LEU A 414 -5.35 8.77 -11.55
C LEU A 414 -5.58 8.82 -13.06
N SER A 415 -4.54 9.23 -13.80
CA SER A 415 -4.50 9.24 -15.27
C SER A 415 -3.29 8.46 -15.77
N GLY A 416 -3.53 7.52 -16.70
CA GLY A 416 -2.48 6.66 -17.21
C GLY A 416 -3.02 5.48 -17.98
N SER A 417 -2.16 4.54 -18.34
CA SER A 417 -2.57 3.36 -19.09
C SER A 417 -1.78 2.12 -18.72
N ALA A 418 -2.40 0.97 -18.94
CA ALA A 418 -1.74 -0.32 -19.00
C ALA A 418 -2.01 -0.96 -20.34
N SER A 419 -0.99 -1.54 -20.96
CA SER A 419 -1.11 -2.25 -22.24
C SER A 419 -0.22 -3.50 -22.26
N THR A 420 -0.60 -4.46 -23.10
CA THR A 420 0.13 -5.71 -23.27
C THR A 420 -0.06 -6.25 -24.68
N ALA A 421 0.91 -7.02 -25.14
CA ALA A 421 0.79 -7.81 -26.37
C ALA A 421 0.48 -9.27 -25.99
N LEU A 422 -0.54 -9.84 -26.62
CA LEU A 422 -1.08 -11.15 -26.29
C LEU A 422 -1.14 -12.05 -27.53
N VAL A 423 -0.52 -13.22 -27.44
CA VAL A 423 -0.69 -14.35 -28.36
C VAL A 423 -1.53 -15.41 -27.65
N PHE A 424 -2.76 -15.61 -28.15
CA PHE A 424 -3.70 -16.56 -27.57
C PHE A 424 -4.71 -17.06 -28.59
N ASN A 425 -4.89 -18.39 -28.68
CA ASN A 425 -5.87 -19.06 -29.55
C ASN A 425 -6.86 -19.81 -28.68
N PRO A 426 -7.99 -19.19 -28.31
CA PRO A 426 -9.06 -19.84 -27.55
C PRO A 426 -9.69 -20.97 -28.34
N LYS A 427 -9.94 -22.11 -27.69
CA LYS A 427 -10.58 -23.30 -28.29
C LYS A 427 -12.06 -23.38 -27.95
N ALA A 428 -12.52 -22.63 -26.99
CA ALA A 428 -13.91 -22.61 -26.52
C ALA A 428 -14.26 -21.25 -25.93
N GLU A 429 -15.54 -20.93 -25.90
CA GLU A 429 -16.06 -19.63 -25.40
C GLU A 429 -15.77 -19.34 -23.94
N ASN A 430 -15.55 -20.38 -23.13
CA ASN A 430 -15.13 -20.23 -21.71
C ASN A 430 -13.65 -19.87 -21.56
N GLU A 431 -12.83 -20.05 -22.59
CA GLU A 431 -11.41 -19.69 -22.56
C GLU A 431 -11.22 -18.21 -22.86
N LYS A 432 -10.64 -17.48 -21.92
CA LYS A 432 -10.41 -16.03 -22.00
C LYS A 432 -9.05 -15.65 -21.46
N ALA A 433 -8.34 -14.79 -22.17
CA ALA A 433 -7.08 -14.22 -21.72
C ALA A 433 -6.97 -12.76 -22.15
N GLY A 434 -6.38 -11.92 -21.31
CA GLY A 434 -6.25 -10.50 -21.63
C GLY A 434 -5.82 -9.64 -20.46
N LEU A 435 -6.32 -8.41 -20.45
CA LEU A 435 -5.98 -7.36 -19.50
C LEU A 435 -7.18 -7.04 -18.61
N LEU A 436 -6.96 -7.04 -17.31
CA LEU A 436 -7.96 -6.82 -16.27
C LEU A 436 -7.63 -5.52 -15.51
N ILE A 437 -8.65 -4.73 -15.17
CA ILE A 437 -8.58 -3.74 -14.10
C ILE A 437 -9.48 -4.20 -12.96
N PHE A 438 -8.87 -4.48 -11.80
CA PHE A 438 -9.46 -5.23 -10.70
C PHE A 438 -9.37 -4.44 -9.39
N GLN A 439 -10.50 -4.24 -8.72
CA GLN A 439 -10.58 -3.71 -7.37
C GLN A 439 -10.82 -4.83 -6.34
N ASN A 440 -11.83 -5.66 -6.59
CA ASN A 440 -12.14 -6.84 -5.77
C ASN A 440 -12.99 -7.85 -6.59
N GLU A 441 -13.36 -8.96 -5.98
CA GLU A 441 -14.08 -10.09 -6.59
C GLU A 441 -15.40 -9.68 -7.25
N LYS A 442 -15.98 -8.52 -6.85
CA LYS A 442 -17.27 -8.01 -7.33
C LYS A 442 -17.15 -6.73 -8.15
N HIS A 443 -15.94 -6.18 -8.28
CA HIS A 443 -15.69 -4.90 -8.94
C HIS A 443 -14.44 -4.98 -9.82
N PHE A 444 -14.63 -5.30 -11.10
CA PHE A 444 -13.58 -5.35 -12.12
C PHE A 444 -14.13 -5.17 -13.53
N TYR A 445 -13.24 -4.83 -14.48
CA TYR A 445 -13.48 -4.90 -15.92
C TYR A 445 -12.41 -5.78 -16.56
N PHE A 446 -12.81 -6.66 -17.49
CA PHE A 446 -11.92 -7.60 -18.16
C PHE A 446 -11.99 -7.44 -19.68
N LEU A 447 -10.93 -6.90 -20.28
CA LEU A 447 -10.71 -6.83 -21.73
C LEU A 447 -9.95 -8.07 -22.17
N CYS A 448 -10.56 -8.92 -22.98
CA CYS A 448 -9.98 -10.22 -23.33
C CYS A 448 -10.20 -10.62 -24.78
N LYS A 449 -9.33 -11.51 -25.25
CA LYS A 449 -9.52 -12.32 -26.45
C LYS A 449 -10.25 -13.61 -26.05
N SER A 450 -11.22 -14.01 -26.86
CA SER A 450 -12.01 -15.25 -26.71
C SER A 450 -12.50 -15.71 -28.08
N THR A 451 -13.43 -16.65 -28.12
CA THR A 451 -14.16 -17.08 -29.33
C THR A 451 -15.65 -17.06 -29.08
N GLU A 452 -16.43 -16.82 -30.13
CA GLU A 452 -17.89 -16.88 -30.13
C GLU A 452 -18.34 -17.60 -31.41
N GLY A 453 -19.00 -18.75 -31.28
CA GLY A 453 -19.38 -19.59 -32.42
C GLY A 453 -18.19 -20.00 -33.32
N ASN A 454 -17.02 -20.25 -32.79
CA ASN A 454 -15.73 -20.50 -33.47
C ASN A 454 -15.13 -19.29 -34.22
N GLU A 455 -15.69 -18.10 -34.08
CA GLU A 455 -15.07 -16.87 -34.58
C GLU A 455 -14.30 -16.17 -33.47
N PRO A 456 -13.06 -15.72 -33.73
CA PRO A 456 -12.27 -15.01 -32.72
C PRO A 456 -12.86 -13.63 -32.43
N VAL A 457 -12.91 -13.26 -31.14
CA VAL A 457 -13.52 -12.02 -30.67
C VAL A 457 -12.63 -11.31 -29.64
N ILE A 458 -12.73 -9.97 -29.59
CA ILE A 458 -12.30 -9.17 -28.44
C ILE A 458 -13.54 -8.76 -27.66
N GLN A 459 -13.54 -9.06 -26.37
CA GLN A 459 -14.68 -8.86 -25.49
C GLN A 459 -14.30 -8.03 -24.29
N LEU A 460 -15.23 -7.21 -23.80
CA LEU A 460 -15.14 -6.50 -22.54
C LEU A 460 -16.25 -6.97 -21.60
N TYR A 461 -15.84 -7.45 -20.46
CA TYR A 461 -16.72 -7.87 -19.37
C TYR A 461 -16.66 -6.89 -18.21
N LYS A 462 -17.78 -6.74 -17.51
CA LYS A 462 -17.89 -6.11 -16.20
C LYS A 462 -18.28 -7.18 -15.18
N SER A 463 -17.69 -7.15 -13.98
CA SER A 463 -18.20 -7.96 -12.88
C SER A 463 -19.64 -7.57 -12.55
N GLY A 464 -20.50 -8.53 -12.28
CA GLY A 464 -21.90 -8.30 -11.97
C GLY A 464 -22.62 -9.59 -11.63
N SER A 465 -23.65 -9.46 -10.80
CA SER A 465 -24.58 -10.53 -10.47
C SER A 465 -25.84 -10.42 -11.34
N SER A 466 -25.74 -10.56 -12.65
CA SER A 466 -26.94 -10.92 -13.40
C SER A 466 -27.26 -12.37 -13.06
N GLY A 467 -28.44 -12.64 -12.52
CA GLY A 467 -28.86 -13.93 -11.94
C GLY A 467 -28.81 -15.17 -12.86
N ASN A 468 -28.14 -15.10 -14.01
CA ASN A 468 -27.89 -16.17 -14.96
C ASN A 468 -26.42 -16.36 -15.34
N SER A 469 -25.46 -15.61 -14.75
CA SER A 469 -24.03 -15.78 -15.06
C SER A 469 -23.34 -16.64 -14.00
N THR A 470 -22.96 -17.85 -14.37
CA THR A 470 -22.11 -18.74 -13.56
C THR A 470 -20.70 -18.21 -13.38
N SER A 471 -20.28 -17.25 -14.23
CA SER A 471 -18.91 -16.68 -14.23
C SER A 471 -18.74 -15.41 -13.42
N GLY A 472 -19.83 -14.82 -12.87
CA GLY A 472 -19.79 -13.54 -12.16
C GLY A 472 -19.44 -12.33 -13.07
N MET A 473 -19.58 -12.46 -14.40
CA MET A 473 -19.24 -11.43 -15.38
C MET A 473 -20.38 -11.21 -16.37
N GLU A 474 -20.60 -9.94 -16.76
CA GLU A 474 -21.55 -9.49 -17.77
C GLU A 474 -20.78 -8.97 -18.99
N LEU A 475 -21.12 -9.46 -20.18
CA LEU A 475 -20.55 -8.95 -21.45
C LEU A 475 -21.15 -7.58 -21.75
N ILE A 476 -20.31 -6.56 -21.87
CA ILE A 476 -20.72 -5.16 -22.14
C ILE A 476 -20.29 -4.65 -23.51
N ALA A 477 -19.34 -5.31 -24.16
CA ALA A 477 -18.98 -5.05 -25.56
C ALA A 477 -18.29 -6.27 -26.17
N SER A 478 -18.49 -6.49 -27.47
CA SER A 478 -17.85 -7.53 -28.28
C SER A 478 -17.51 -7.00 -29.66
N SER A 479 -16.39 -7.42 -30.23
CA SER A 479 -15.98 -7.14 -31.61
C SER A 479 -15.46 -8.41 -32.25
N LEU A 480 -16.06 -8.80 -33.37
CA LEU A 480 -15.54 -9.86 -34.24
C LEU A 480 -14.22 -9.40 -34.85
N ILE A 481 -13.26 -10.30 -34.92
CA ILE A 481 -11.98 -10.10 -35.59
C ILE A 481 -11.87 -11.09 -36.75
N GLY A 482 -11.23 -10.67 -37.85
CA GLY A 482 -11.08 -11.54 -39.00
C GLY A 482 -10.32 -12.83 -38.64
N LYS A 483 -10.69 -13.96 -39.25
CA LYS A 483 -10.03 -15.26 -39.02
C LYS A 483 -8.53 -15.21 -39.27
N ASP A 484 -8.09 -14.46 -40.26
CA ASP A 484 -6.68 -14.27 -40.59
C ASP A 484 -5.91 -13.52 -39.47
N GLN A 485 -6.62 -12.78 -38.63
CA GLN A 485 -6.06 -12.07 -37.46
C GLN A 485 -6.23 -12.88 -36.18
N GLY A 486 -7.06 -13.92 -36.18
CA GLY A 486 -7.37 -14.73 -35.00
C GLY A 486 -6.15 -15.44 -34.39
N GLU A 487 -5.15 -15.79 -35.21
CA GLU A 487 -3.90 -16.42 -34.76
C GLU A 487 -2.79 -15.42 -34.44
N ASN A 488 -2.97 -14.15 -34.83
CA ASN A 488 -1.97 -13.11 -34.65
C ASN A 488 -1.96 -12.57 -33.21
N GLU A 489 -0.83 -11.95 -32.89
CA GLU A 489 -0.71 -11.15 -31.67
C GLU A 489 -1.70 -10.00 -31.69
N VAL A 490 -2.36 -9.76 -30.54
CA VAL A 490 -3.22 -8.61 -30.32
C VAL A 490 -2.66 -7.76 -29.19
N LEU A 491 -2.65 -6.46 -29.39
CA LEU A 491 -2.33 -5.50 -28.34
C LEU A 491 -3.63 -5.08 -27.66
N LEU A 492 -3.65 -5.12 -26.34
CA LEU A 492 -4.76 -4.70 -25.48
C LEU A 492 -4.34 -3.50 -24.65
N ARG A 493 -5.24 -2.55 -24.43
CA ARG A 493 -4.98 -1.37 -23.61
C ARG A 493 -6.20 -0.95 -22.79
N ILE A 494 -5.95 -0.64 -21.52
CA ILE A 494 -6.88 0.02 -20.60
C ILE A 494 -6.28 1.38 -20.25
N GLU A 495 -7.01 2.45 -20.51
CA GLU A 495 -6.65 3.83 -20.15
C GLU A 495 -7.55 4.31 -19.03
N ALA A 496 -6.92 4.84 -17.96
CA ALA A 496 -7.59 5.58 -16.90
C ALA A 496 -7.46 7.09 -17.17
N LYS A 497 -8.55 7.82 -17.02
CA LYS A 497 -8.55 9.27 -17.00
C LYS A 497 -9.52 9.73 -15.93
N GLU A 498 -8.99 9.84 -14.72
CA GLU A 498 -9.75 10.19 -13.52
C GLU A 498 -10.98 9.27 -13.32
N ASP A 499 -12.20 9.78 -13.49
CA ASP A 499 -13.46 9.04 -13.30
C ASP A 499 -13.87 8.17 -14.50
N LYS A 500 -13.01 7.99 -15.51
CA LYS A 500 -13.30 7.22 -16.73
C LYS A 500 -12.23 6.18 -17.05
N TYR A 501 -12.67 5.03 -17.56
CA TYR A 501 -11.82 4.07 -18.23
C TYR A 501 -12.21 3.93 -19.70
N SER A 502 -11.20 3.68 -20.55
CA SER A 502 -11.37 3.36 -21.98
C SER A 502 -10.64 2.07 -22.30
N PHE A 503 -11.24 1.26 -23.16
CA PHE A 503 -10.76 -0.08 -23.51
C PHE A 503 -10.56 -0.17 -25.01
N SER A 504 -9.36 -0.50 -25.45
CA SER A 504 -8.98 -0.55 -26.86
C SER A 504 -8.08 -1.73 -27.17
N TYR A 505 -8.04 -2.11 -28.46
CA TYR A 505 -7.17 -3.14 -28.98
C TYR A 505 -6.62 -2.76 -30.36
N THR A 506 -5.58 -3.44 -30.82
CA THR A 506 -5.06 -3.32 -32.18
C THR A 506 -4.26 -4.56 -32.58
N TYR A 507 -4.14 -4.81 -33.91
CA TYR A 507 -3.29 -5.81 -34.50
C TYR A 507 -2.06 -5.21 -35.21
N ASP A 508 -2.03 -3.90 -35.29
CA ASP A 508 -0.87 -3.16 -35.78
C ASP A 508 -0.50 -2.04 -34.78
N SER A 509 0.74 -1.64 -34.77
CA SER A 509 1.22 -0.62 -33.83
C SER A 509 0.74 0.81 -34.14
N GLY A 510 -0.05 0.99 -35.21
CA GLY A 510 -0.38 2.32 -35.75
C GLY A 510 -1.75 2.85 -35.31
N ARG A 511 -2.77 1.99 -35.17
CA ARG A 511 -4.15 2.43 -34.95
C ARG A 511 -4.90 1.60 -33.91
N TRP A 512 -5.18 2.21 -32.77
CA TRP A 512 -6.03 1.63 -31.75
C TRP A 512 -7.51 1.68 -32.14
N ILE A 513 -8.19 0.55 -31.99
CA ILE A 513 -9.63 0.41 -32.15
C ILE A 513 -10.25 0.50 -30.76
N VAL A 514 -11.08 1.50 -30.53
CA VAL A 514 -11.78 1.67 -29.25
C VAL A 514 -12.96 0.69 -29.22
N LEU A 515 -12.89 -0.30 -28.32
CA LEU A 515 -13.97 -1.23 -28.08
C LEU A 515 -15.08 -0.60 -27.23
N LYS A 516 -14.67 0.15 -26.21
CA LYS A 516 -15.58 0.89 -25.32
C LYS A 516 -14.86 2.07 -24.70
N ASP A 517 -15.50 3.22 -24.66
CA ASP A 517 -14.98 4.45 -24.12
C ASP A 517 -15.82 4.99 -22.96
N SER A 518 -15.20 5.82 -22.13
CA SER A 518 -15.86 6.61 -21.09
C SER A 518 -16.67 5.77 -20.08
N ILE A 519 -16.19 4.57 -19.76
CA ILE A 519 -16.76 3.71 -18.72
C ILE A 519 -16.54 4.34 -17.36
N ASP A 520 -17.56 4.33 -16.49
CA ASP A 520 -17.52 4.91 -15.14
C ASP A 520 -16.49 4.19 -14.25
N ALA A 521 -15.43 4.90 -13.88
CA ALA A 521 -14.38 4.41 -13.00
C ALA A 521 -14.82 4.40 -11.52
N LYS A 522 -15.88 5.11 -11.14
CA LYS A 522 -16.42 5.14 -9.78
C LYS A 522 -16.84 3.75 -9.30
N PHE A 523 -17.27 2.88 -10.24
CA PHE A 523 -17.59 1.49 -9.96
C PHE A 523 -16.43 0.74 -9.28
N LEU A 524 -15.19 1.09 -9.60
CA LEU A 524 -13.97 0.50 -9.01
C LEU A 524 -13.42 1.31 -7.83
N SER A 525 -14.01 2.46 -7.49
CA SER A 525 -13.56 3.24 -6.34
C SER A 525 -13.83 2.51 -5.03
N THR A 526 -12.91 2.61 -4.08
CA THR A 526 -13.09 2.06 -2.73
C THR A 526 -14.39 2.51 -2.08
N ARG A 527 -14.87 3.73 -2.38
CA ARG A 527 -16.15 4.23 -1.88
C ARG A 527 -17.35 3.40 -2.35
N VAL A 528 -17.30 2.82 -3.54
CA VAL A 528 -18.36 1.96 -4.12
C VAL A 528 -18.08 0.49 -3.83
N ALA A 529 -16.86 0.06 -4.09
CA ALA A 529 -16.44 -1.33 -3.97
C ALA A 529 -16.25 -1.78 -2.52
N GLY A 530 -16.03 -0.83 -1.61
CA GLY A 530 -15.67 -1.11 -0.21
C GLY A 530 -14.25 -1.63 -0.06
N GLY A 531 -13.93 -2.06 1.16
CA GLY A 531 -12.64 -2.66 1.47
C GLY A 531 -11.52 -1.64 1.66
N PHE A 532 -10.26 -2.11 1.53
CA PHE A 532 -9.06 -1.37 1.92
C PHE A 532 -8.00 -1.28 0.82
N VAL A 533 -8.26 -1.90 -0.35
CA VAL A 533 -7.29 -1.99 -1.46
C VAL A 533 -7.55 -0.93 -2.54
N GLY A 534 -6.56 -0.72 -3.42
CA GLY A 534 -6.68 0.03 -4.65
C GLY A 534 -6.77 -0.89 -5.88
N CYS A 535 -6.98 -0.31 -7.05
CA CYS A 535 -7.07 -1.06 -8.30
C CYS A 535 -5.72 -1.66 -8.74
N MET A 536 -5.82 -2.81 -9.37
CA MET A 536 -4.71 -3.54 -9.98
C MET A 536 -4.94 -3.71 -11.48
N TYR A 537 -3.95 -3.37 -12.30
CA TYR A 537 -3.89 -3.87 -13.67
C TYR A 537 -3.28 -5.26 -13.66
N ALA A 538 -3.92 -6.22 -14.32
CA ALA A 538 -3.43 -7.59 -14.33
C ALA A 538 -3.51 -8.24 -15.71
N MET A 539 -2.49 -9.00 -16.08
CA MET A 539 -2.59 -10.06 -17.05
C MET A 539 -3.38 -11.20 -16.39
N TYR A 540 -4.43 -11.62 -17.06
CA TYR A 540 -5.38 -12.57 -16.49
C TYR A 540 -5.83 -13.58 -17.55
N ALA A 541 -5.86 -14.86 -17.16
CA ALA A 541 -6.30 -15.95 -18.01
C ALA A 541 -7.21 -16.90 -17.23
N THR A 542 -8.31 -17.34 -17.82
CA THR A 542 -9.27 -18.25 -17.16
C THR A 542 -9.98 -19.12 -18.17
N SER A 543 -10.36 -20.32 -17.74
CA SER A 543 -11.26 -21.22 -18.43
C SER A 543 -12.65 -21.33 -17.77
N GLN A 544 -12.97 -20.38 -16.88
CA GLN A 544 -14.28 -20.21 -16.26
C GLN A 544 -14.89 -21.52 -15.75
N GLU A 545 -14.33 -22.05 -14.66
CA GLU A 545 -14.80 -23.26 -13.97
C GLU A 545 -14.65 -24.59 -14.77
N LYS A 546 -14.05 -24.55 -15.97
CA LYS A 546 -13.77 -25.74 -16.77
C LYS A 546 -12.28 -26.01 -16.88
N GLU A 547 -11.90 -27.27 -16.96
CA GLU A 547 -10.52 -27.66 -17.24
C GLU A 547 -10.08 -27.21 -18.63
N SER A 548 -8.84 -26.75 -18.74
CA SER A 548 -8.22 -26.35 -20.00
C SER A 548 -6.72 -26.62 -20.01
N ASN A 549 -6.21 -26.96 -21.20
CA ASN A 549 -4.77 -27.08 -21.46
C ASN A 549 -4.25 -25.90 -22.28
N SER A 550 -5.06 -24.88 -22.51
CA SER A 550 -4.68 -23.71 -23.28
C SER A 550 -3.74 -22.80 -22.48
N VAL A 551 -2.83 -22.15 -23.20
CA VAL A 551 -1.82 -21.23 -22.66
C VAL A 551 -1.95 -19.90 -23.39
N ALA A 552 -1.96 -18.81 -22.62
CA ALA A 552 -1.87 -17.46 -23.12
C ALA A 552 -0.41 -16.98 -22.97
N ALA A 553 0.15 -16.39 -24.01
CA ALA A 553 1.53 -15.87 -23.99
C ALA A 553 1.51 -14.34 -24.13
N TYR A 554 2.02 -13.65 -23.13
CA TYR A 554 2.17 -12.19 -23.11
C TYR A 554 3.62 -11.85 -23.46
N ASP A 555 3.81 -11.07 -24.54
CA ASP A 555 5.13 -10.65 -25.02
C ASP A 555 5.73 -9.59 -24.12
N TRP A 556 4.93 -8.60 -23.77
CA TRP A 556 5.33 -7.53 -22.87
C TRP A 556 4.13 -6.96 -22.11
N PHE A 557 4.43 -6.24 -21.04
CA PHE A 557 3.47 -5.40 -20.34
C PHE A 557 4.05 -4.01 -20.14
N GLU A 558 3.27 -2.97 -20.45
CA GLU A 558 3.66 -1.58 -20.28
C GLU A 558 2.66 -0.83 -19.40
N TYR A 559 3.19 -0.02 -18.50
CA TYR A 559 2.46 0.92 -17.67
C TYR A 559 2.96 2.33 -17.91
N SER A 560 2.05 3.31 -18.05
CA SER A 560 2.37 4.72 -18.18
C SER A 560 1.46 5.55 -17.31
N GLY A 561 2.02 6.44 -16.50
CA GLY A 561 1.30 7.37 -15.65
C GLY A 561 1.51 8.82 -16.08
N ASP A 562 0.46 9.66 -15.96
CA ASP A 562 0.48 11.07 -16.38
C ASP A 562 -0.45 11.94 -15.51
N ASP A 563 -0.21 11.93 -14.18
CA ASP A 563 -0.95 12.76 -13.24
C ASP A 563 -0.54 14.24 -13.33
N GLU A 564 -1.51 15.13 -13.25
CA GLU A 564 -1.30 16.58 -13.32
C GLU A 564 -0.44 17.10 -12.15
N VAL A 565 -0.59 16.51 -10.97
CA VAL A 565 0.12 16.93 -9.75
C VAL A 565 1.64 16.79 -9.84
N TYR A 566 2.14 15.97 -10.75
CA TYR A 566 3.57 15.76 -11.00
C TYR A 566 4.13 16.63 -12.14
N LYS A 567 3.29 17.41 -12.82
CA LYS A 567 3.70 18.37 -13.86
C LYS A 567 4.03 19.74 -13.23
#